data_69a816f00f234fd5284c28843aa9ffb8
#
_entry.id   69a816f00f234fd5284c28843aa9ffb8
#
_cell.length_a   1.000
_cell.length_b   1.000
_cell.length_c   1.000
_cell.angle_alpha   90.00
_cell.angle_beta   90.00
_cell.angle_gamma   90.00
#
_symmetry.space_group_name_H-M   'P 1'
#
loop_
_entity.id
_entity.type
_entity.pdbx_description
1 polymer ?
#
loop_
_entity_poly.entity_id
_entity_poly.type
_entity_poly.pdbx_seq_one_letter_code
_entity_poly.pdbx_strand_id
1 'polypeptide(L)'
;MYIVVTGAAGFIGSNIVKALNARGGYEVLAVDDLKQGDKFVNLVDCDIADYLDQDVFLHELGNGAFDGAIAAVSHQGACSDTTETDGRYMMQNNYQYSRDLLQYCIEEEIPCIYASSAAVYGAGPQFREDRACEAPLNVYGYSKFLFDQYVRRNLAERTAQVVGLRYFNVYGEREQHKARMASVAFHFFNQYRGTGKVRLFEGSGGYGNGEQRRDFVSVEDCVKVNLYFLDDPGRSGIFNVGTGAAQSFHDVAVATVNACRRARNEAPLTLTAMRERGVIQYIPFPEDLRGRYQSYTQADVSALRATGYDAPFLTVEQGVPRYIQKLLQKTGA
;
A
#
# COMPACT_ATOMS: atom_id res chain seq x y z
N MET A 1 -20.84 10.17 -14.03
CA MET A 1 -19.73 10.86 -13.33
C MET A 1 -18.66 9.83 -13.02
N TYR A 2 -17.40 10.20 -13.19
CA TYR A 2 -16.26 9.31 -13.00
C TYR A 2 -15.77 9.30 -11.56
N ILE A 3 -15.35 8.12 -11.08
CA ILE A 3 -14.34 8.04 -10.03
C ILE A 3 -13.00 7.85 -10.73
N VAL A 4 -12.12 8.83 -10.58
CA VAL A 4 -10.76 8.76 -11.10
C VAL A 4 -9.89 7.96 -10.15
N VAL A 5 -9.21 6.93 -10.65
CA VAL A 5 -8.22 6.18 -9.88
C VAL A 5 -6.85 6.37 -10.55
N THR A 6 -5.95 7.11 -9.91
CA THR A 6 -4.56 7.19 -10.39
C THR A 6 -3.73 6.06 -9.81
N GLY A 7 -2.70 5.62 -10.52
CA GLY A 7 -2.01 4.36 -10.21
C GLY A 7 -2.95 3.16 -10.35
N ALA A 8 -3.91 3.25 -11.27
CA ALA A 8 -4.98 2.29 -11.45
C ALA A 8 -4.50 0.87 -11.80
N ALA A 9 -3.41 0.75 -12.56
CA ALA A 9 -2.77 -0.53 -12.87
C ALA A 9 -1.80 -1.00 -11.76
N GLY A 10 -1.56 -0.16 -10.74
CA GLY A 10 -0.72 -0.48 -9.60
C GLY A 10 -1.38 -1.45 -8.61
N PHE A 11 -0.66 -1.77 -7.54
CA PHE A 11 -1.10 -2.75 -6.53
C PHE A 11 -2.39 -2.32 -5.83
N ILE A 12 -2.39 -1.18 -5.13
CA ILE A 12 -3.56 -0.72 -4.36
C ILE A 12 -4.64 -0.21 -5.32
N GLY A 13 -4.26 0.60 -6.32
CA GLY A 13 -5.20 1.21 -7.26
C GLY A 13 -6.07 0.19 -7.98
N SER A 14 -5.48 -0.90 -8.50
CA SER A 14 -6.24 -1.94 -9.21
C SER A 14 -7.20 -2.72 -8.31
N ASN A 15 -6.86 -2.88 -7.02
CA ASN A 15 -7.79 -3.46 -6.05
C ASN A 15 -8.96 -2.51 -5.75
N ILE A 16 -8.72 -1.19 -5.73
CA ILE A 16 -9.78 -0.17 -5.61
C ILE A 16 -10.68 -0.19 -6.85
N VAL A 17 -10.11 -0.19 -8.07
CA VAL A 17 -10.89 -0.31 -9.32
C VAL A 17 -11.78 -1.54 -9.27
N LYS A 18 -11.24 -2.69 -8.90
CA LYS A 18 -12.00 -3.94 -8.79
C LYS A 18 -13.15 -3.85 -7.78
N ALA A 19 -12.92 -3.21 -6.65
CA ALA A 19 -13.94 -3.03 -5.63
C ALA A 19 -15.03 -2.04 -6.06
N LEU A 20 -14.67 -0.97 -6.78
CA LEU A 20 -15.64 -0.04 -7.37
C LEU A 20 -16.51 -0.73 -8.42
N ASN A 21 -15.93 -1.58 -9.28
CA ASN A 21 -16.71 -2.39 -10.24
C ASN A 21 -17.69 -3.35 -9.55
N ALA A 22 -17.25 -4.04 -8.48
CA ALA A 22 -18.12 -4.94 -7.73
C ALA A 22 -19.27 -4.21 -7.04
N ARG A 23 -19.07 -2.96 -6.65
CA ARG A 23 -20.07 -2.11 -6.01
C ARG A 23 -21.07 -1.53 -7.02
N GLY A 24 -20.60 -1.17 -8.21
CA GLY A 24 -21.38 -0.46 -9.24
C GLY A 24 -21.68 1.00 -8.89
N GLY A 25 -22.44 1.67 -9.74
CA GLY A 25 -22.93 3.04 -9.51
C GLY A 25 -22.03 4.16 -10.03
N TYR A 26 -20.78 3.86 -10.41
CA TYR A 26 -19.85 4.82 -10.98
C TYR A 26 -19.07 4.22 -12.15
N GLU A 27 -18.71 5.06 -13.10
CA GLU A 27 -17.74 4.76 -14.14
C GLU A 27 -16.33 5.04 -13.60
N VAL A 28 -15.38 4.17 -13.88
CA VAL A 28 -14.00 4.33 -13.43
C VAL A 28 -13.15 4.86 -14.57
N LEU A 29 -12.52 6.03 -14.36
CA LEU A 29 -11.46 6.55 -15.21
C LEU A 29 -10.11 6.09 -14.63
N ALA A 30 -9.43 5.19 -15.36
CA ALA A 30 -8.15 4.64 -14.95
C ALA A 30 -7.00 5.55 -15.43
N VAL A 31 -6.15 5.99 -14.51
CA VAL A 31 -4.97 6.81 -14.83
C VAL A 31 -3.71 6.12 -14.32
N ASP A 32 -2.75 5.88 -15.22
CA ASP A 32 -1.46 5.26 -14.86
C ASP A 32 -0.40 5.60 -15.90
N ASP A 33 0.89 5.33 -15.65
CA ASP A 33 1.95 5.57 -16.61
C ASP A 33 2.28 4.36 -17.50
N LEU A 34 1.87 3.16 -17.14
CA LEU A 34 2.16 1.87 -17.81
C LEU A 34 3.60 1.70 -18.38
N LYS A 35 4.58 2.49 -17.87
CA LYS A 35 6.00 2.32 -18.28
C LYS A 35 6.50 0.90 -18.05
N GLN A 36 6.02 0.25 -17.00
CA GLN A 36 6.15 -1.19 -16.80
C GLN A 36 4.91 -1.86 -17.37
N GLY A 37 4.96 -2.23 -18.66
CA GLY A 37 3.81 -2.75 -19.40
C GLY A 37 3.09 -3.89 -18.70
N ASP A 38 3.81 -4.78 -18.01
CA ASP A 38 3.22 -5.94 -17.29
C ASP A 38 2.17 -5.56 -16.24
N LYS A 39 2.09 -4.29 -15.82
CA LYS A 39 1.02 -3.83 -14.91
C LYS A 39 -0.39 -3.98 -15.49
N PHE A 40 -0.53 -4.01 -16.82
CA PHE A 40 -1.84 -4.15 -17.47
C PHE A 40 -2.64 -5.35 -16.98
N VAL A 41 -1.96 -6.44 -16.60
CA VAL A 41 -2.62 -7.67 -16.10
C VAL A 41 -3.50 -7.41 -14.87
N ASN A 42 -3.24 -6.33 -14.14
CA ASN A 42 -4.04 -5.93 -12.99
C ASN A 42 -5.38 -5.27 -13.38
N LEU A 43 -5.55 -4.86 -14.64
CA LEU A 43 -6.78 -4.24 -15.16
C LEU A 43 -7.59 -5.16 -16.08
N VAL A 44 -7.05 -6.32 -16.49
CA VAL A 44 -7.70 -7.22 -17.46
C VAL A 44 -9.09 -7.68 -17.01
N ASP A 45 -9.31 -7.87 -15.72
CA ASP A 45 -10.59 -8.30 -15.13
C ASP A 45 -11.35 -7.12 -14.48
N CYS A 46 -11.02 -5.89 -14.84
CA CYS A 46 -11.68 -4.66 -14.40
C CYS A 46 -12.47 -4.04 -15.54
N ASP A 47 -13.60 -3.44 -15.22
CA ASP A 47 -14.40 -2.61 -16.11
C ASP A 47 -14.00 -1.15 -15.89
N ILE A 48 -13.43 -0.52 -16.91
CA ILE A 48 -13.01 0.90 -16.89
C ILE A 48 -13.67 1.62 -18.06
N ALA A 49 -14.14 2.85 -17.81
CA ALA A 49 -14.75 3.68 -18.85
C ALA A 49 -13.71 4.16 -19.87
N ASP A 50 -12.51 4.52 -19.37
CA ASP A 50 -11.38 4.92 -20.20
C ASP A 50 -10.06 4.78 -19.43
N TYR A 51 -8.96 4.83 -20.20
CA TYR A 51 -7.58 4.88 -19.68
C TYR A 51 -6.86 6.12 -20.19
N LEU A 52 -6.20 6.83 -19.29
CA LEU A 52 -5.33 7.95 -19.62
C LEU A 52 -3.93 7.77 -19.02
N ASP A 53 -2.92 8.16 -19.80
CA ASP A 53 -1.58 8.34 -19.24
C ASP A 53 -1.61 9.47 -18.20
N GLN A 54 -0.81 9.35 -17.14
CA GLN A 54 -0.84 10.30 -16.01
C GLN A 54 -0.52 11.75 -16.43
N ASP A 55 0.42 11.93 -17.38
CA ASP A 55 0.81 13.28 -17.83
C ASP A 55 -0.27 13.89 -18.75
N VAL A 56 -0.90 13.06 -19.59
CA VAL A 56 -2.06 13.46 -20.42
C VAL A 56 -3.23 13.84 -19.51
N PHE A 57 -3.54 13.02 -18.50
CA PHE A 57 -4.64 13.30 -17.57
C PHE A 57 -4.46 14.67 -16.88
N LEU A 58 -3.27 14.97 -16.35
CA LEU A 58 -3.02 16.24 -15.67
C LEU A 58 -3.13 17.43 -16.63
N HIS A 59 -2.68 17.25 -17.88
CA HIS A 59 -2.82 18.29 -18.93
C HIS A 59 -4.29 18.53 -19.25
N GLU A 60 -5.08 17.49 -19.46
CA GLU A 60 -6.51 17.58 -19.78
C GLU A 60 -7.33 18.19 -18.63
N LEU A 61 -6.97 17.89 -17.36
CA LEU A 61 -7.55 18.57 -16.21
C LEU A 61 -7.36 20.10 -16.30
N GLY A 62 -6.12 20.54 -16.60
CA GLY A 62 -5.81 21.97 -16.73
C GLY A 62 -6.52 22.66 -17.89
N ASN A 63 -7.00 21.91 -18.88
CA ASN A 63 -7.77 22.40 -20.02
C ASN A 63 -9.31 22.33 -19.80
N GLY A 64 -9.78 21.89 -18.63
CA GLY A 64 -11.21 21.80 -18.32
C GLY A 64 -11.95 20.63 -18.98
N ALA A 65 -11.22 19.62 -19.50
CA ALA A 65 -11.84 18.48 -20.20
C ALA A 65 -12.78 17.64 -19.30
N PHE A 66 -12.61 17.74 -17.99
CA PHE A 66 -13.38 16.97 -17.02
C PHE A 66 -14.25 17.83 -16.09
N ASP A 67 -14.46 19.10 -16.40
CA ASP A 67 -15.25 20.01 -15.58
C ASP A 67 -16.66 19.45 -15.33
N GLY A 68 -17.01 19.30 -14.05
CA GLY A 68 -18.29 18.73 -13.62
C GLY A 68 -18.48 17.23 -13.89
N ALA A 69 -17.47 16.52 -14.45
CA ALA A 69 -17.57 15.11 -14.77
C ALA A 69 -17.02 14.16 -13.67
N ILE A 70 -16.18 14.66 -12.76
CA ILE A 70 -15.50 13.86 -11.73
C ILE A 70 -16.31 13.92 -10.42
N ALA A 71 -16.66 12.76 -9.88
CA ALA A 71 -17.33 12.63 -8.60
C ALA A 71 -16.34 12.55 -7.42
N ALA A 72 -15.18 11.91 -7.62
CA ALA A 72 -14.11 11.79 -6.64
C ALA A 72 -12.80 11.33 -7.29
N VAL A 73 -11.68 11.60 -6.61
CA VAL A 73 -10.35 11.13 -7.01
C VAL A 73 -9.77 10.22 -5.92
N SER A 74 -9.42 8.99 -6.31
CA SER A 74 -8.60 8.07 -5.51
C SER A 74 -7.16 8.11 -6.07
N HIS A 75 -6.31 8.94 -5.47
CA HIS A 75 -4.94 9.16 -5.93
C HIS A 75 -3.97 8.15 -5.28
N GLN A 76 -3.73 7.03 -5.98
CA GLN A 76 -2.81 5.98 -5.54
C GLN A 76 -1.48 5.99 -6.32
N GLY A 77 -1.40 6.77 -7.40
CA GLY A 77 -0.24 6.85 -8.28
C GLY A 77 0.98 7.46 -7.58
N ALA A 78 2.09 6.75 -7.59
CA ALA A 78 3.39 7.22 -7.11
C ALA A 78 4.49 6.23 -7.49
N CYS A 79 5.74 6.69 -7.60
CA CYS A 79 6.89 5.81 -7.47
C CYS A 79 6.97 5.33 -6.02
N SER A 80 6.85 4.03 -5.79
CA SER A 80 6.88 3.41 -4.46
C SER A 80 8.20 2.71 -4.14
N ASP A 81 9.24 2.89 -4.97
CA ASP A 81 10.57 2.34 -4.73
C ASP A 81 11.29 3.14 -3.64
N THR A 82 11.43 2.55 -2.46
CA THR A 82 12.12 3.17 -1.31
C THR A 82 13.64 3.23 -1.49
N THR A 83 14.18 2.61 -2.52
CA THR A 83 15.60 2.58 -2.85
C THR A 83 15.96 3.52 -4.00
N GLU A 84 14.97 4.18 -4.61
CA GLU A 84 15.21 5.22 -5.62
C GLU A 84 16.06 6.36 -5.03
N THR A 85 17.05 6.80 -5.80
CA THR A 85 17.99 7.85 -5.40
C THR A 85 17.87 9.13 -6.21
N ASP A 86 17.17 9.10 -7.36
CA ASP A 86 16.86 10.32 -8.13
C ASP A 86 15.81 11.17 -7.41
N GLY A 87 16.31 12.12 -6.60
CA GLY A 87 15.45 13.03 -5.86
C GLY A 87 14.60 13.93 -6.76
N ARG A 88 15.09 14.33 -7.94
CA ARG A 88 14.33 15.15 -8.87
C ARG A 88 13.13 14.38 -9.41
N TYR A 89 13.37 13.18 -9.91
CA TYR A 89 12.30 12.29 -10.38
C TYR A 89 11.26 12.05 -9.28
N MET A 90 11.72 11.70 -8.08
CA MET A 90 10.84 11.42 -6.95
C MET A 90 9.97 12.63 -6.58
N MET A 91 10.56 13.83 -6.58
CA MET A 91 9.82 15.06 -6.27
C MET A 91 8.84 15.44 -7.37
N GLN A 92 9.19 15.29 -8.63
CA GLN A 92 8.28 15.54 -9.75
C GLN A 92 7.10 14.57 -9.74
N ASN A 93 7.39 13.27 -9.64
CA ASN A 93 6.38 12.22 -9.77
C ASN A 93 5.49 12.07 -8.52
N ASN A 94 6.04 12.20 -7.32
CA ASN A 94 5.29 11.96 -6.08
C ASN A 94 4.76 13.23 -5.42
N TYR A 95 5.51 14.34 -5.47
CA TYR A 95 5.11 15.56 -4.79
C TYR A 95 4.42 16.57 -5.73
N GLN A 96 5.08 16.96 -6.81
CA GLN A 96 4.53 17.99 -7.70
C GLN A 96 3.24 17.52 -8.36
N TYR A 97 3.25 16.32 -8.95
CA TYR A 97 2.05 15.72 -9.53
C TYR A 97 0.88 15.66 -8.52
N SER A 98 1.15 15.16 -7.31
CA SER A 98 0.11 15.07 -6.27
C SER A 98 -0.42 16.43 -5.84
N ARG A 99 0.47 17.44 -5.76
CA ARG A 99 0.11 18.81 -5.42
C ARG A 99 -0.80 19.42 -6.48
N ASP A 100 -0.43 19.30 -7.76
CA ASP A 100 -1.15 19.92 -8.87
C ASP A 100 -2.53 19.26 -9.03
N LEU A 101 -2.61 17.92 -8.89
CA LEU A 101 -3.88 17.20 -8.87
C LEU A 101 -4.76 17.60 -7.67
N LEU A 102 -4.19 17.71 -6.46
CA LEU A 102 -4.95 18.12 -5.28
C LEU A 102 -5.45 19.56 -5.40
N GLN A 103 -4.65 20.44 -5.96
CA GLN A 103 -5.06 21.84 -6.19
C GLN A 103 -6.30 21.90 -7.08
N TYR A 104 -6.32 21.19 -8.19
CA TYR A 104 -7.51 21.05 -9.03
C TYR A 104 -8.72 20.49 -8.24
N CYS A 105 -8.52 19.44 -7.45
CA CYS A 105 -9.59 18.87 -6.65
C CYS A 105 -10.18 19.87 -5.64
N ILE A 106 -9.34 20.75 -5.06
CA ILE A 106 -9.79 21.78 -4.13
C ILE A 106 -10.56 22.88 -4.87
N GLU A 107 -10.06 23.34 -6.02
CA GLU A 107 -10.68 24.38 -6.85
C GLU A 107 -12.06 23.96 -7.39
N GLU A 108 -12.20 22.68 -7.77
CA GLU A 108 -13.44 22.08 -8.30
C GLU A 108 -14.31 21.41 -7.23
N GLU A 109 -13.98 21.55 -5.95
CA GLU A 109 -14.68 20.94 -4.82
C GLU A 109 -14.82 19.41 -4.91
N ILE A 110 -13.86 18.73 -5.53
CA ILE A 110 -13.85 17.27 -5.76
C ILE A 110 -13.21 16.55 -4.56
N PRO A 111 -13.89 15.58 -3.93
CA PRO A 111 -13.30 14.71 -2.91
C PRO A 111 -12.03 14.01 -3.40
N CYS A 112 -10.94 14.10 -2.60
CA CYS A 112 -9.65 13.51 -2.93
C CYS A 112 -9.15 12.63 -1.79
N ILE A 113 -8.97 11.33 -2.07
CA ILE A 113 -8.36 10.35 -1.15
C ILE A 113 -6.99 9.97 -1.73
N TYR A 114 -5.91 10.24 -1.01
CA TYR A 114 -4.56 10.01 -1.53
C TYR A 114 -3.73 9.03 -0.70
N ALA A 115 -2.82 8.32 -1.38
CA ALA A 115 -1.86 7.42 -0.76
C ALA A 115 -0.69 8.19 -0.13
N SER A 116 -0.62 8.22 1.19
CA SER A 116 0.58 8.50 1.96
C SER A 116 1.25 7.19 2.41
N SER A 117 2.22 7.24 3.32
CA SER A 117 3.00 6.07 3.71
C SER A 117 3.51 6.15 5.14
N ALA A 118 3.61 5.02 5.82
CA ALA A 118 4.34 4.90 7.09
C ALA A 118 5.85 5.21 6.97
N ALA A 119 6.40 5.29 5.76
CA ALA A 119 7.78 5.74 5.53
C ALA A 119 8.04 7.19 6.02
N VAL A 120 7.00 7.99 6.21
CA VAL A 120 7.10 9.36 6.77
C VAL A 120 7.61 9.36 8.21
N TYR A 121 7.40 8.28 8.97
CA TYR A 121 7.82 8.17 10.36
C TYR A 121 9.31 7.84 10.54
N GLY A 122 9.94 7.29 9.50
CA GLY A 122 11.34 6.86 9.59
C GLY A 122 11.55 5.76 10.64
N ALA A 123 12.61 5.87 11.43
CA ALA A 123 12.99 4.90 12.48
C ALA A 123 12.44 5.26 13.87
N GLY A 124 11.50 6.18 13.96
CA GLY A 124 10.95 6.62 15.25
C GLY A 124 10.20 5.52 15.99
N PRO A 125 10.08 5.65 17.34
CA PRO A 125 9.38 4.64 18.16
C PRO A 125 7.85 4.80 18.14
N GLN A 126 7.33 5.89 17.61
CA GLN A 126 5.90 6.23 17.60
C GLN A 126 5.41 6.48 16.18
N PHE A 127 4.27 5.90 15.84
CA PHE A 127 3.67 5.95 14.50
C PHE A 127 2.26 6.56 14.59
N ARG A 128 2.20 7.78 15.08
CA ARG A 128 0.97 8.58 15.21
C ARG A 128 1.04 9.77 14.24
N GLU A 129 -0.11 10.25 13.78
CA GLU A 129 -0.23 11.32 12.78
C GLU A 129 0.15 12.71 13.31
N ASP A 130 1.16 12.74 14.15
CA ASP A 130 1.75 13.93 14.77
C ASP A 130 3.07 14.29 14.06
N ARG A 131 3.26 15.59 13.77
CA ARG A 131 4.49 16.10 13.14
C ARG A 131 5.76 15.72 13.90
N ALA A 132 5.70 15.64 15.22
CA ALA A 132 6.82 15.25 16.07
C ALA A 132 7.27 13.80 15.88
N CYS A 133 6.41 12.95 15.33
CA CYS A 133 6.71 11.54 15.04
C CYS A 133 7.31 11.31 13.63
N GLU A 134 7.45 12.35 12.81
CA GLU A 134 7.79 12.25 11.38
C GLU A 134 9.26 12.60 11.13
N ALA A 135 10.04 11.63 10.64
CA ALA A 135 11.46 11.77 10.30
C ALA A 135 11.86 10.78 9.18
N PRO A 136 11.46 11.02 7.91
CA PRO A 136 11.69 10.09 6.81
C PRO A 136 13.17 9.78 6.58
N LEU A 137 13.49 8.50 6.23
CA LEU A 137 14.85 8.00 6.05
C LEU A 137 15.35 8.02 4.60
N ASN A 138 14.46 8.24 3.64
CA ASN A 138 14.77 8.22 2.20
C ASN A 138 13.92 9.24 1.44
N VAL A 139 14.27 9.49 0.18
CA VAL A 139 13.58 10.50 -0.64
C VAL A 139 12.13 10.11 -0.94
N TYR A 140 11.80 8.82 -1.01
CA TYR A 140 10.41 8.36 -1.11
C TYR A 140 9.58 8.81 0.11
N GLY A 141 10.05 8.46 1.30
CA GLY A 141 9.39 8.90 2.56
C GLY A 141 9.31 10.41 2.66
N TYR A 142 10.36 11.11 2.23
CA TYR A 142 10.37 12.58 2.19
C TYR A 142 9.35 13.17 1.22
N SER A 143 9.17 12.58 0.03
CA SER A 143 8.17 13.05 -0.94
C SER A 143 6.74 12.96 -0.38
N LYS A 144 6.41 11.84 0.30
CA LYS A 144 5.12 11.64 0.97
C LYS A 144 4.95 12.57 2.18
N PHE A 145 6.01 12.71 2.98
CA PHE A 145 6.05 13.66 4.10
C PHE A 145 5.79 15.09 3.65
N LEU A 146 6.46 15.55 2.60
CA LEU A 146 6.29 16.92 2.10
C LEU A 146 4.87 17.16 1.58
N PHE A 147 4.27 16.15 0.91
CA PHE A 147 2.88 16.24 0.47
C PHE A 147 1.91 16.28 1.65
N ASP A 148 2.11 15.46 2.69
CA ASP A 148 1.32 15.54 3.92
C ASP A 148 1.42 16.95 4.59
N GLN A 149 2.61 17.58 4.56
CA GLN A 149 2.77 18.96 5.05
C GLN A 149 2.01 19.98 4.20
N TYR A 150 2.03 19.82 2.87
CA TYR A 150 1.26 20.65 1.95
C TYR A 150 -0.24 20.54 2.24
N VAL A 151 -0.73 19.31 2.38
CA VAL A 151 -2.13 19.04 2.74
C VAL A 151 -2.50 19.73 4.06
N ARG A 152 -1.71 19.53 5.13
CA ARG A 152 -1.98 20.15 6.45
C ARG A 152 -2.12 21.66 6.41
N ARG A 153 -1.31 22.34 5.61
CA ARG A 153 -1.37 23.81 5.46
C ARG A 153 -2.66 24.27 4.79
N ASN A 154 -3.21 23.45 3.91
CA ASN A 154 -4.39 23.79 3.13
C ASN A 154 -5.68 23.15 3.70
N LEU A 155 -5.59 22.38 4.79
CA LEU A 155 -6.74 21.67 5.36
C LEU A 155 -7.83 22.61 5.90
N ALA A 156 -7.48 23.76 6.47
CA ALA A 156 -8.40 24.66 7.16
C ALA A 156 -9.27 25.50 6.22
N GLU A 157 -8.83 25.74 5.00
CA GLU A 157 -9.46 26.69 4.06
C GLU A 157 -10.25 26.02 2.94
N ARG A 158 -10.35 24.68 2.92
CA ARG A 158 -10.98 23.95 1.83
C ARG A 158 -12.43 23.64 2.06
N THR A 159 -13.18 23.54 0.98
CA THR A 159 -14.56 23.07 0.89
C THR A 159 -14.64 21.57 0.58
N ALA A 160 -13.70 21.05 -0.22
CA ALA A 160 -13.65 19.64 -0.61
C ALA A 160 -13.06 18.72 0.47
N GLN A 161 -13.50 17.46 0.48
CA GLN A 161 -12.86 16.41 1.28
C GLN A 161 -11.42 16.17 0.82
N VAL A 162 -10.47 16.11 1.75
CA VAL A 162 -9.12 15.61 1.48
C VAL A 162 -8.70 14.61 2.57
N VAL A 163 -8.41 13.38 2.15
CA VAL A 163 -8.03 12.28 3.04
C VAL A 163 -6.69 11.69 2.63
N GLY A 164 -5.71 11.75 3.53
CA GLY A 164 -4.42 11.09 3.36
C GLY A 164 -4.39 9.75 4.10
N LEU A 165 -4.04 8.67 3.42
CA LEU A 165 -3.96 7.33 3.98
C LEU A 165 -2.50 6.88 4.06
N ARG A 166 -1.93 6.85 5.28
CA ARG A 166 -0.57 6.36 5.55
C ARG A 166 -0.59 4.84 5.62
N TYR A 167 -0.38 4.20 4.48
CA TYR A 167 -0.30 2.75 4.42
C TYR A 167 0.94 2.23 5.13
N PHE A 168 0.73 1.20 5.97
CA PHE A 168 1.80 0.40 6.56
C PHE A 168 2.26 -0.70 5.59
N ASN A 169 2.66 -1.87 6.05
CA ASN A 169 3.19 -2.90 5.17
C ASN A 169 2.07 -3.68 4.48
N VAL A 170 1.61 -3.15 3.35
CA VAL A 170 0.50 -3.74 2.59
C VAL A 170 0.95 -5.01 1.88
N TYR A 171 0.13 -6.07 1.93
CA TYR A 171 0.29 -7.31 1.17
C TYR A 171 -1.03 -7.71 0.52
N GLY A 172 -0.97 -8.46 -0.58
CA GLY A 172 -2.17 -8.99 -1.19
C GLY A 172 -2.11 -9.15 -2.71
N GLU A 173 -3.26 -9.39 -3.33
CA GLU A 173 -3.36 -9.62 -4.77
C GLU A 173 -2.88 -8.43 -5.59
N ARG A 174 -2.40 -8.70 -6.82
CA ARG A 174 -2.00 -7.70 -7.81
C ARG A 174 -0.71 -6.95 -7.49
N GLU A 175 0.14 -7.49 -6.61
CA GLU A 175 1.45 -6.91 -6.30
C GLU A 175 2.63 -7.49 -7.11
N GLN A 176 2.40 -8.47 -7.99
CA GLN A 176 3.46 -9.22 -8.69
C GLN A 176 4.40 -8.34 -9.53
N HIS A 177 3.91 -7.24 -10.11
CA HIS A 177 4.70 -6.28 -10.89
C HIS A 177 5.70 -5.49 -10.05
N LYS A 178 5.57 -5.49 -8.72
CA LYS A 178 6.45 -4.72 -7.82
C LYS A 178 7.83 -5.32 -7.66
N ALA A 179 8.12 -6.48 -8.27
CA ALA A 179 9.40 -7.15 -8.20
C ALA A 179 9.96 -7.20 -6.75
N ARG A 180 11.15 -6.65 -6.51
CA ARG A 180 11.76 -6.62 -5.16
C ARG A 180 10.94 -5.85 -4.11
N MET A 181 10.08 -4.93 -4.54
CA MET A 181 9.23 -4.12 -3.66
C MET A 181 7.89 -4.79 -3.32
N ALA A 182 7.64 -6.01 -3.82
CA ALA A 182 6.50 -6.81 -3.41
C ALA A 182 6.61 -7.21 -1.92
N SER A 183 5.48 -7.57 -1.31
CA SER A 183 5.44 -7.94 0.10
C SER A 183 6.28 -9.18 0.42
N VAL A 184 6.68 -9.31 1.67
CA VAL A 184 7.42 -10.52 2.12
C VAL A 184 6.55 -11.78 2.01
N ALA A 185 5.22 -11.67 2.11
CA ALA A 185 4.32 -12.81 1.90
C ALA A 185 4.42 -13.34 0.46
N PHE A 186 4.48 -12.45 -0.55
CA PHE A 186 4.69 -12.82 -1.94
C PHE A 186 6.07 -13.44 -2.17
N HIS A 187 7.11 -12.85 -1.59
CA HIS A 187 8.48 -13.40 -1.69
C HIS A 187 8.58 -14.78 -1.06
N PHE A 188 8.03 -14.98 0.14
CA PHE A 188 8.05 -16.29 0.82
C PHE A 188 7.25 -17.34 0.05
N PHE A 189 6.11 -16.96 -0.53
CA PHE A 189 5.34 -17.84 -1.41
C PHE A 189 6.15 -18.36 -2.59
N ASN A 190 6.79 -17.44 -3.34
CA ASN A 190 7.60 -17.80 -4.50
C ASN A 190 8.82 -18.64 -4.11
N GLN A 191 9.51 -18.28 -3.03
CA GLN A 191 10.64 -19.04 -2.51
C GLN A 191 10.22 -20.45 -2.10
N TYR A 192 9.14 -20.58 -1.34
CA TYR A 192 8.67 -21.88 -0.87
C TYR A 192 8.20 -22.77 -2.01
N ARG A 193 7.49 -22.21 -3.00
CA ARG A 193 7.11 -22.96 -4.20
C ARG A 193 8.30 -23.47 -5.00
N GLY A 194 9.30 -22.63 -5.19
CA GLY A 194 10.47 -22.96 -6.02
C GLY A 194 11.47 -23.87 -5.34
N THR A 195 11.63 -23.76 -4.02
CA THR A 195 12.75 -24.45 -3.32
C THR A 195 12.32 -25.23 -2.08
N GLY A 196 11.07 -25.13 -1.64
CA GLY A 196 10.60 -25.70 -0.37
C GLY A 196 11.13 -24.92 0.86
N LYS A 197 11.75 -23.76 0.66
CA LYS A 197 12.40 -22.99 1.74
C LYS A 197 12.00 -21.53 1.66
N VAL A 198 12.08 -20.82 2.79
CA VAL A 198 11.94 -19.36 2.90
C VAL A 198 13.17 -18.77 3.56
N ARG A 199 13.60 -17.59 3.11
CA ARG A 199 14.79 -16.90 3.60
C ARG A 199 14.39 -15.63 4.33
N LEU A 200 14.81 -15.52 5.58
CA LEU A 200 14.62 -14.37 6.43
C LEU A 200 15.98 -13.71 6.71
N PHE A 201 15.98 -12.42 6.95
CA PHE A 201 17.21 -11.74 7.34
C PHE A 201 17.63 -12.11 8.75
N GLU A 202 18.93 -12.15 8.95
CA GLU A 202 19.55 -12.19 10.28
C GLU A 202 19.15 -10.95 11.10
N GLY A 203 19.40 -11.01 12.40
CA GLY A 203 19.02 -9.96 13.32
C GLY A 203 19.67 -8.62 13.01
N SER A 204 18.90 -7.55 13.19
CA SER A 204 19.38 -6.17 13.08
C SER A 204 18.52 -5.24 13.93
N GLY A 205 19.06 -4.09 14.32
CA GLY A 205 18.31 -3.09 15.08
C GLY A 205 17.80 -3.57 16.45
N GLY A 206 18.54 -4.47 17.11
CA GLY A 206 18.17 -5.03 18.42
C GLY A 206 17.24 -6.25 18.37
N TYR A 207 16.88 -6.72 17.17
CA TYR A 207 16.05 -7.92 16.97
C TYR A 207 16.91 -9.12 16.61
N GLY A 208 16.48 -10.32 17.02
CA GLY A 208 17.04 -11.60 16.57
C GLY A 208 16.68 -11.91 15.11
N ASN A 209 17.18 -13.06 14.62
CA ASN A 209 16.97 -13.51 13.24
C ASN A 209 15.49 -13.64 12.91
N GLY A 210 15.00 -12.90 11.93
CA GLY A 210 13.60 -12.89 11.49
C GLY A 210 12.60 -12.32 12.49
N GLU A 211 13.07 -11.67 13.57
CA GLU A 211 12.23 -11.14 14.65
C GLU A 211 11.89 -9.66 14.50
N GLN A 212 12.46 -8.98 13.50
CA GLN A 212 12.02 -7.63 13.15
C GLN A 212 10.50 -7.63 12.96
N ARG A 213 9.84 -6.54 13.33
CA ARG A 213 8.37 -6.49 13.38
C ARG A 213 7.81 -5.38 12.51
N ARG A 214 6.71 -5.68 11.85
CA ARG A 214 5.96 -4.73 11.02
C ARG A 214 4.47 -4.84 11.31
N ASP A 215 3.78 -3.76 11.09
CA ASP A 215 2.34 -3.78 10.94
C ASP A 215 2.01 -4.21 9.50
N PHE A 216 1.64 -5.47 9.33
CA PHE A 216 1.26 -6.04 8.03
C PHE A 216 -0.24 -5.92 7.85
N VAL A 217 -0.66 -5.19 6.83
CA VAL A 217 -2.08 -4.93 6.54
C VAL A 217 -2.48 -5.53 5.20
N SER A 218 -3.64 -6.18 5.14
CA SER A 218 -4.18 -6.71 3.89
C SER A 218 -4.61 -5.59 2.94
N VAL A 219 -4.35 -5.73 1.64
CA VAL A 219 -4.87 -4.82 0.63
C VAL A 219 -6.41 -4.77 0.64
N GLU A 220 -7.07 -5.88 1.02
CA GLU A 220 -8.53 -5.91 1.19
C GLU A 220 -9.00 -4.89 2.24
N ASP A 221 -8.26 -4.76 3.34
CA ASP A 221 -8.59 -3.79 4.38
C ASP A 221 -8.23 -2.36 3.97
N CYS A 222 -7.13 -2.17 3.24
CA CYS A 222 -6.81 -0.87 2.65
C CYS A 222 -7.94 -0.38 1.71
N VAL A 223 -8.47 -1.27 0.88
CA VAL A 223 -9.62 -0.96 -0.01
C VAL A 223 -10.85 -0.57 0.80
N LYS A 224 -11.19 -1.31 1.87
CA LYS A 224 -12.34 -0.97 2.74
C LYS A 224 -12.21 0.44 3.33
N VAL A 225 -11.00 0.83 3.78
CA VAL A 225 -10.77 2.17 4.30
C VAL A 225 -10.95 3.24 3.21
N ASN A 226 -10.44 2.99 1.98
CA ASN A 226 -10.66 3.92 0.86
C ASN A 226 -12.15 4.09 0.56
N LEU A 227 -12.90 2.99 0.46
CA LEU A 227 -14.35 3.03 0.18
C LEU A 227 -15.13 3.70 1.32
N TYR A 228 -14.72 3.49 2.57
CA TYR A 228 -15.33 4.15 3.73
C TYR A 228 -15.27 5.68 3.61
N PHE A 229 -14.11 6.24 3.28
CA PHE A 229 -13.99 7.69 3.09
C PHE A 229 -14.65 8.18 1.81
N LEU A 230 -14.69 7.36 0.76
CA LEU A 230 -15.43 7.69 -0.46
C LEU A 230 -16.93 7.81 -0.20
N ASP A 231 -17.48 7.01 0.75
CA ASP A 231 -18.88 7.00 1.12
C ASP A 231 -19.28 8.15 2.05
N ASP A 232 -18.32 8.73 2.76
CA ASP A 232 -18.55 9.82 3.72
C ASP A 232 -17.64 11.02 3.41
N PRO A 233 -18.00 11.86 2.42
CA PRO A 233 -17.19 13.00 2.00
C PRO A 233 -17.09 14.13 3.04
N GLY A 234 -17.81 14.03 4.16
CA GLY A 234 -17.73 15.01 5.24
C GLY A 234 -16.47 14.94 6.10
N ARG A 235 -15.64 13.91 5.93
CA ARG A 235 -14.46 13.67 6.78
C ARG A 235 -13.18 13.96 6.03
N SER A 236 -12.27 14.63 6.70
CA SER A 236 -10.97 14.99 6.16
C SER A 236 -9.88 14.85 7.21
N GLY A 237 -8.66 14.53 6.75
CA GLY A 237 -7.51 14.36 7.64
C GLY A 237 -6.45 13.44 7.05
N ILE A 238 -5.43 13.16 7.85
CA ILE A 238 -4.42 12.17 7.53
C ILE A 238 -4.55 11.03 8.55
N PHE A 239 -4.63 9.79 8.07
CA PHE A 239 -4.92 8.62 8.89
C PHE A 239 -3.96 7.47 8.60
N ASN A 240 -3.53 6.78 9.64
CA ASN A 240 -2.80 5.54 9.51
C ASN A 240 -3.71 4.40 9.05
N VAL A 241 -3.22 3.60 8.10
CA VAL A 241 -3.89 2.37 7.64
C VAL A 241 -2.97 1.18 7.91
N GLY A 242 -3.21 0.56 9.03
CA GLY A 242 -2.53 -0.61 9.56
C GLY A 242 -3.46 -1.36 10.50
N THR A 243 -3.02 -2.48 11.04
CA THR A 243 -3.80 -3.31 11.96
C THR A 243 -3.75 -2.81 13.40
N GLY A 244 -2.76 -1.97 13.74
CA GLY A 244 -2.43 -1.60 15.11
C GLY A 244 -1.66 -2.68 15.88
N ALA A 245 -1.21 -3.73 15.19
CA ALA A 245 -0.48 -4.85 15.79
C ALA A 245 0.79 -5.20 14.98
N ALA A 246 1.95 -5.00 15.58
CA ALA A 246 3.22 -5.38 14.97
C ALA A 246 3.43 -6.90 15.07
N GLN A 247 3.65 -7.57 13.94
CA GLN A 247 3.96 -9.00 13.85
C GLN A 247 5.35 -9.23 13.26
N SER A 248 5.96 -10.38 13.55
CA SER A 248 7.30 -10.69 13.09
C SER A 248 7.32 -11.23 11.66
N PHE A 249 8.49 -11.17 11.01
CA PHE A 249 8.66 -11.84 9.71
C PHE A 249 8.52 -13.37 9.84
N HIS A 250 8.77 -13.93 11.03
CA HIS A 250 8.46 -15.34 11.31
C HIS A 250 6.98 -15.63 11.20
N ASP A 251 6.10 -14.78 11.73
CA ASP A 251 4.65 -14.98 11.68
C ASP A 251 4.18 -15.03 10.21
N VAL A 252 4.67 -14.12 9.37
CA VAL A 252 4.36 -14.13 7.92
C VAL A 252 4.90 -15.40 7.25
N ALA A 253 6.13 -15.83 7.57
CA ALA A 253 6.73 -17.04 7.00
C ALA A 253 5.93 -18.29 7.39
N VAL A 254 5.58 -18.43 8.67
CA VAL A 254 4.78 -19.56 9.19
C VAL A 254 3.39 -19.58 8.53
N ALA A 255 2.72 -18.43 8.43
CA ALA A 255 1.41 -18.34 7.80
C ALA A 255 1.47 -18.73 6.32
N THR A 256 2.49 -18.23 5.57
CA THR A 256 2.69 -18.52 4.15
C THR A 256 2.97 -20.00 3.90
N VAL A 257 3.97 -20.57 4.59
CA VAL A 257 4.35 -21.98 4.43
C VAL A 257 3.18 -22.88 4.77
N ASN A 258 2.48 -22.63 5.88
CA ASN A 258 1.36 -23.47 6.29
C ASN A 258 0.13 -23.33 5.36
N ALA A 259 -0.07 -22.19 4.71
CA ALA A 259 -1.09 -22.05 3.68
C ALA A 259 -0.75 -22.91 2.44
N CYS A 260 0.50 -22.90 1.99
CA CYS A 260 0.96 -23.75 0.88
C CYS A 260 0.85 -25.26 1.24
N ARG A 261 1.20 -25.65 2.48
CA ARG A 261 1.11 -27.03 2.95
C ARG A 261 -0.33 -27.52 3.01
N ARG A 262 -1.25 -26.70 3.53
CA ARG A 262 -2.69 -27.02 3.55
C ARG A 262 -3.25 -27.29 2.16
N ALA A 263 -2.85 -26.51 1.17
CA ALA A 263 -3.28 -26.72 -0.22
C ALA A 263 -2.81 -28.06 -0.80
N ARG A 264 -1.74 -28.65 -0.24
CA ARG A 264 -1.22 -29.98 -0.59
C ARG A 264 -1.70 -31.09 0.36
N ASN A 265 -2.67 -30.83 1.23
CA ASN A 265 -3.13 -31.71 2.29
C ASN A 265 -2.03 -32.18 3.27
N GLU A 266 -1.03 -31.33 3.49
CA GLU A 266 0.07 -31.59 4.43
C GLU A 266 -0.23 -30.95 5.79
N ALA A 267 0.18 -31.61 6.87
CA ALA A 267 0.03 -31.08 8.22
C ALA A 267 0.83 -29.77 8.42
N PRO A 268 0.30 -28.79 9.17
CA PRO A 268 1.02 -27.56 9.46
C PRO A 268 2.27 -27.82 10.29
N LEU A 269 3.25 -26.93 10.16
CA LEU A 269 4.49 -26.95 10.93
C LEU A 269 4.54 -25.78 11.91
N THR A 270 5.09 -26.01 13.09
CA THR A 270 5.47 -24.93 14.02
C THR A 270 6.74 -24.23 13.52
N LEU A 271 7.01 -23.01 14.01
CA LEU A 271 8.26 -22.30 13.72
C LEU A 271 9.49 -23.15 14.05
N THR A 272 9.50 -23.85 15.20
CA THR A 272 10.58 -24.73 15.62
C THR A 272 10.79 -25.86 14.60
N ALA A 273 9.72 -26.54 14.21
CA ALA A 273 9.81 -27.65 13.24
C ALA A 273 10.26 -27.12 11.84
N MET A 274 9.91 -25.89 11.44
CA MET A 274 10.39 -25.29 10.21
C MET A 274 11.90 -25.01 10.25
N ARG A 275 12.41 -24.56 11.39
CA ARG A 275 13.86 -24.35 11.61
C ARG A 275 14.62 -25.66 11.58
N GLU A 276 14.19 -26.65 12.34
CA GLU A 276 14.82 -27.97 12.42
C GLU A 276 14.86 -28.70 11.07
N ARG A 277 13.82 -28.55 10.25
CA ARG A 277 13.74 -29.15 8.91
C ARG A 277 14.42 -28.30 7.82
N GLY A 278 15.02 -27.15 8.16
CA GLY A 278 15.66 -26.25 7.22
C GLY A 278 14.70 -25.58 6.22
N VAL A 279 13.41 -25.51 6.53
CA VAL A 279 12.40 -24.79 5.76
C VAL A 279 12.62 -23.30 5.91
N ILE A 280 12.91 -22.82 7.11
CA ILE A 280 13.34 -21.43 7.36
C ILE A 280 14.87 -21.39 7.37
N GLN A 281 15.42 -20.50 6.56
CA GLN A 281 16.85 -20.21 6.49
C GLN A 281 17.08 -18.72 6.80
N TYR A 282 18.20 -18.41 7.47
CA TYR A 282 18.60 -17.03 7.71
C TYR A 282 19.72 -16.65 6.75
N ILE A 283 19.64 -15.45 6.22
CA ILE A 283 20.63 -14.85 5.32
C ILE A 283 21.16 -13.54 5.92
N PRO A 284 22.40 -13.16 5.63
CA PRO A 284 22.96 -11.89 6.11
C PRO A 284 22.06 -10.72 5.82
N PHE A 285 21.97 -9.80 6.79
CA PHE A 285 21.23 -8.55 6.59
C PHE A 285 21.94 -7.68 5.54
N PRO A 286 21.24 -7.23 4.46
CA PRO A 286 21.84 -6.45 3.39
C PRO A 286 22.48 -5.14 3.88
N GLU A 287 23.71 -4.88 3.50
CA GLU A 287 24.44 -3.67 3.91
C GLU A 287 23.81 -2.38 3.39
N ASP A 288 23.24 -2.39 2.19
CA ASP A 288 22.56 -1.26 1.55
C ASP A 288 21.26 -0.84 2.27
N LEU A 289 20.71 -1.71 3.10
CA LEU A 289 19.56 -1.41 3.94
C LEU A 289 19.94 -0.86 5.32
N ARG A 290 21.18 -0.96 5.77
CA ARG A 290 21.61 -0.45 7.08
C ARG A 290 21.39 1.06 7.17
N GLY A 291 20.78 1.50 8.27
CA GLY A 291 20.44 2.91 8.52
C GLY A 291 19.25 3.46 7.72
N ARG A 292 18.72 2.68 6.75
CA ARG A 292 17.55 3.05 5.94
C ARG A 292 16.34 2.12 6.15
N TYR A 293 16.50 1.12 7.03
CA TYR A 293 15.52 0.08 7.27
C TYR A 293 14.79 0.30 8.60
N GLN A 294 13.47 0.33 8.54
CA GLN A 294 12.65 0.36 9.75
C GLN A 294 12.63 -1.05 10.37
N SER A 295 13.21 -1.27 11.55
CA SER A 295 13.18 -2.58 12.22
C SER A 295 11.87 -2.84 12.95
N TYR A 296 11.07 -1.81 13.17
CA TYR A 296 9.76 -1.87 13.81
C TYR A 296 8.80 -0.86 13.19
N THR A 297 7.54 -1.26 12.99
CA THR A 297 6.42 -0.35 12.72
C THR A 297 5.14 -0.90 13.34
N GLN A 298 4.33 -0.02 13.92
CA GLN A 298 2.99 -0.34 14.42
C GLN A 298 2.11 0.90 14.31
N ALA A 299 1.02 0.83 13.57
CA ALA A 299 0.11 1.94 13.40
C ALA A 299 -0.59 2.30 14.72
N ASP A 300 -0.59 3.56 15.09
CA ASP A 300 -1.63 4.07 15.96
C ASP A 300 -2.86 4.34 15.09
N VAL A 301 -3.91 3.55 15.26
CA VAL A 301 -5.14 3.64 14.47
C VAL A 301 -6.24 4.44 15.16
N SER A 302 -5.92 5.11 16.27
CA SER A 302 -6.90 5.84 17.09
C SER A 302 -7.59 6.94 16.30
N ALA A 303 -6.86 7.69 15.47
CA ALA A 303 -7.44 8.74 14.64
C ALA A 303 -8.43 8.18 13.61
N LEU A 304 -8.09 7.06 12.94
CA LEU A 304 -9.01 6.38 12.03
C LEU A 304 -10.26 5.86 12.77
N ARG A 305 -10.09 5.26 13.94
CA ARG A 305 -11.21 4.78 14.76
C ARG A 305 -12.11 5.92 15.22
N ALA A 306 -11.55 7.06 15.55
CA ALA A 306 -12.32 8.26 15.95
C ALA A 306 -13.22 8.81 14.82
N THR A 307 -12.95 8.48 13.55
CA THR A 307 -13.88 8.80 12.45
C THR A 307 -15.15 7.94 12.44
N GLY A 308 -15.20 6.85 13.22
CA GLY A 308 -16.31 5.89 13.23
C GLY A 308 -16.01 4.64 12.38
N TYR A 309 -14.83 4.51 11.78
CA TYR A 309 -14.43 3.28 11.10
C TYR A 309 -14.19 2.18 12.14
N ASP A 310 -15.08 1.20 12.21
CA ASP A 310 -15.08 0.12 13.22
C ASP A 310 -14.76 -1.27 12.64
N ALA A 311 -14.70 -1.41 11.31
CA ALA A 311 -14.41 -2.69 10.67
C ALA A 311 -13.07 -3.29 11.15
N PRO A 312 -13.04 -4.58 11.51
CA PRO A 312 -11.82 -5.23 11.95
C PRO A 312 -10.82 -5.38 10.80
N PHE A 313 -9.54 -5.22 11.11
CA PHE A 313 -8.45 -5.56 10.20
C PHE A 313 -8.09 -7.04 10.32
N LEU A 314 -7.71 -7.65 9.21
CA LEU A 314 -7.23 -9.04 9.18
C LEU A 314 -5.84 -9.14 9.84
N THR A 315 -5.67 -10.10 10.76
CA THR A 315 -4.34 -10.45 11.26
C THR A 315 -3.52 -11.17 10.18
N VAL A 316 -2.22 -11.35 10.39
CA VAL A 316 -1.34 -12.14 9.49
C VAL A 316 -1.89 -13.56 9.33
N GLU A 317 -2.36 -14.19 10.42
CA GLU A 317 -2.90 -15.54 10.42
C GLU A 317 -4.21 -15.68 9.64
N GLN A 318 -4.94 -14.59 9.48
CA GLN A 318 -6.20 -14.54 8.72
C GLN A 318 -5.97 -14.14 7.27
N GLY A 319 -5.22 -13.07 7.05
CA GLY A 319 -5.06 -12.44 5.73
C GLY A 319 -4.06 -13.14 4.83
N VAL A 320 -2.88 -13.51 5.37
CA VAL A 320 -1.85 -14.18 4.56
C VAL A 320 -2.33 -15.49 3.96
N PRO A 321 -2.98 -16.42 4.71
CA PRO A 321 -3.51 -17.64 4.09
C PRO A 321 -4.54 -17.39 2.98
N ARG A 322 -5.41 -16.40 3.12
CA ARG A 322 -6.37 -16.02 2.05
C ARG A 322 -5.62 -15.57 0.80
N TYR A 323 -4.62 -14.73 0.97
CA TYR A 323 -3.79 -14.26 -0.15
C TYR A 323 -3.06 -15.41 -0.84
N ILE A 324 -2.41 -16.30 -0.08
CA ILE A 324 -1.70 -17.46 -0.64
C ILE A 324 -2.64 -18.39 -1.40
N GLN A 325 -3.86 -18.60 -0.90
CA GLN A 325 -4.86 -19.40 -1.61
C GLN A 325 -5.21 -18.80 -2.99
N LYS A 326 -5.38 -17.48 -3.06
CA LYS A 326 -5.63 -16.78 -4.34
C LYS A 326 -4.44 -16.90 -5.31
N LEU A 327 -3.20 -16.81 -4.80
CA LEU A 327 -2.00 -17.02 -5.62
C LEU A 327 -1.92 -18.44 -6.18
N LEU A 328 -2.27 -19.45 -5.38
CA LEU A 328 -2.30 -20.85 -5.82
C LEU A 328 -3.34 -21.08 -6.92
N GLN A 329 -4.54 -20.49 -6.77
CA GLN A 329 -5.60 -20.59 -7.79
C GLN A 329 -5.15 -19.98 -9.14
N LYS A 330 -4.48 -18.82 -9.12
CA LYS A 330 -3.97 -18.16 -10.34
C LYS A 330 -2.83 -18.93 -11.03
N THR A 331 -2.09 -19.74 -10.28
CA THR A 331 -0.93 -20.47 -10.81
C THR A 331 -1.25 -21.92 -11.17
N GLY A 332 -2.51 -22.35 -11.07
CA GLY A 332 -2.95 -23.70 -11.44
C GLY A 332 -2.33 -24.80 -10.58
N ALA A 333 -1.98 -24.51 -9.35
CA ALA A 333 -1.28 -25.39 -8.43
C ALA A 333 -2.21 -25.87 -7.30
#